data_5ebe3fe2264c5116fdc0ac4e42112a31
#
_entry.id   5ebe3fe2264c5116fdc0ac4e42112a31
#
_cell.length_a   1.000
_cell.length_b   1.000
_cell.length_c   1.000
_cell.angle_alpha   90.00
_cell.angle_beta   90.00
_cell.angle_gamma   90.00
#
_symmetry.space_group_name_H-M   'P 1'
#
loop_
_entity.id
_entity.type
_entity.pdbx_description
1 polymer ?
#
loop_
_entity_poly.entity_id
_entity_poly.type
_entity_poly.pdbx_seq_one_letter_code
_entity_poly.pdbx_strand_id
1 'polypeptide(L)'
;RDKAYQIIQNLVPDLSYQQVNEGMPFSGFHRHFLIPSIIVIAMAGIGCYFWNQLLLLFTIITVVIIGLFVIKGYLYVKHAGFKMTEEQITIQNFELLKRNIYYFKAHHIIGFDTWQHTLLKRNNLNNFSFIVAKGVGAQSINLKYARSEDANKLKSWYLRGENDEGL
;
A
#
# COMPACT_ATOMS: atom_id res chain seq x y z
N ARG A 1 16.62 2.58 16.60
CA ARG A 1 16.20 1.89 15.37
C ARG A 1 17.35 1.10 14.75
N ASP A 2 18.52 1.69 14.61
CA ASP A 2 19.69 1.05 13.96
C ASP A 2 20.17 -0.22 14.69
N LYS A 3 20.11 -0.24 16.01
CA LYS A 3 20.42 -1.45 16.81
C LYS A 3 19.47 -2.62 16.53
N ALA A 4 18.18 -2.35 16.28
CA ALA A 4 17.21 -3.40 15.94
C ALA A 4 17.52 -4.02 14.57
N TYR A 5 17.91 -3.20 13.59
CA TYR A 5 18.32 -3.70 12.28
C TYR A 5 19.59 -4.55 12.35
N GLN A 6 20.58 -4.16 13.15
CA GLN A 6 21.79 -4.95 13.37
C GLN A 6 21.49 -6.32 13.99
N ILE A 7 20.59 -6.37 14.99
CA ILE A 7 20.19 -7.64 15.62
C ILE A 7 19.48 -8.54 14.61
N ILE A 8 18.58 -7.98 13.82
CA ILE A 8 17.84 -8.75 12.80
C ILE A 8 18.78 -9.24 11.71
N GLN A 9 19.74 -8.41 11.27
CA GLN A 9 20.73 -8.78 10.27
C GLN A 9 21.64 -9.92 10.73
N ASN A 10 21.96 -9.98 12.03
CA ASN A 10 22.71 -11.09 12.61
C ASN A 10 21.89 -12.40 12.67
N LEU A 11 20.54 -12.29 12.77
CA LEU A 11 19.66 -13.46 12.80
C LEU A 11 19.37 -14.01 11.40
N VAL A 12 19.32 -13.15 10.40
CA VAL A 12 19.05 -13.54 9.00
C VAL A 12 20.04 -12.78 8.10
N PRO A 13 21.30 -13.27 7.99
CA PRO A 13 22.35 -12.58 7.25
C PRO A 13 22.07 -12.48 5.74
N ASP A 14 21.24 -13.38 5.20
CA ASP A 14 20.92 -13.47 3.77
C ASP A 14 19.97 -12.36 3.26
N LEU A 15 19.41 -11.53 4.15
CA LEU A 15 18.52 -10.44 3.78
C LEU A 15 19.21 -9.10 4.00
N SER A 16 19.18 -8.23 2.98
CA SER A 16 19.65 -6.86 3.13
C SER A 16 18.52 -5.97 3.69
N TYR A 17 18.71 -5.47 4.91
CA TYR A 17 17.72 -4.60 5.58
C TYR A 17 17.87 -3.15 5.11
N GLN A 18 17.30 -2.87 3.94
CA GLN A 18 17.31 -1.53 3.34
C GLN A 18 16.04 -0.77 3.70
N GLN A 19 16.20 0.49 4.09
CA GLN A 19 15.04 1.37 4.28
C GLN A 19 14.48 1.79 2.92
N VAL A 20 13.15 1.78 2.81
CA VAL A 20 12.46 2.35 1.67
C VAL A 20 12.32 3.85 1.92
N ASN A 21 13.06 4.66 1.15
CA ASN A 21 13.06 6.11 1.28
C ASN A 21 12.08 6.81 0.34
N GLU A 22 11.60 6.10 -0.67
CA GLU A 22 10.68 6.64 -1.67
C GLU A 22 9.23 6.31 -1.29
N GLY A 23 8.42 7.34 -1.12
CA GLY A 23 6.97 7.20 -0.93
C GLY A 23 6.24 6.93 -2.24
N MET A 24 4.94 6.64 -2.14
CA MET A 24 4.06 6.49 -3.30
C MET A 24 3.81 7.85 -3.98
N PRO A 25 3.47 7.86 -5.28
CA PRO A 25 3.20 9.10 -6.01
C PRO A 25 2.00 9.85 -5.40
N PHE A 26 2.16 11.15 -5.21
CA PHE A 26 1.10 12.02 -4.69
C PHE A 26 -0.16 12.07 -5.58
N SER A 27 -0.05 11.71 -6.85
CA SER A 27 -1.19 11.59 -7.77
C SER A 27 -2.25 10.59 -7.31
N GLY A 28 -1.89 9.62 -6.45
CA GLY A 28 -2.81 8.68 -5.82
C GLY A 28 -3.46 9.19 -4.52
N PHE A 29 -2.95 10.28 -3.91
CA PHE A 29 -3.37 10.75 -2.60
C PHE A 29 -4.88 10.99 -2.48
N HIS A 30 -5.47 11.74 -3.40
CA HIS A 30 -6.89 12.09 -3.36
C HIS A 30 -7.81 10.86 -3.38
N ARG A 31 -7.37 9.74 -3.94
CA ARG A 31 -8.18 8.52 -4.03
C ARG A 31 -8.31 7.78 -2.71
N HIS A 32 -7.35 7.98 -1.79
CA HIS A 32 -7.42 7.36 -0.48
C HIS A 32 -8.53 7.93 0.40
N PHE A 33 -8.93 9.17 0.17
CA PHE A 33 -9.97 9.80 1.00
C PHE A 33 -11.26 10.15 0.22
N LEU A 34 -11.22 10.38 -1.11
CA LEU A 34 -12.40 10.80 -1.87
C LEU A 34 -13.55 9.79 -1.78
N ILE A 35 -13.30 8.52 -2.11
CA ILE A 35 -14.36 7.50 -2.10
C ILE A 35 -14.97 7.32 -0.71
N PRO A 36 -14.20 7.10 0.38
CA PRO A 36 -14.77 7.01 1.71
C PRO A 36 -15.45 8.31 2.16
N SER A 37 -14.93 9.48 1.78
CA SER A 37 -15.55 10.76 2.12
C SER A 37 -16.92 10.96 1.46
N ILE A 38 -17.09 10.56 0.21
CA ILE A 38 -18.39 10.62 -0.48
C ILE A 38 -19.43 9.76 0.26
N ILE A 39 -19.04 8.56 0.68
CA ILE A 39 -19.93 7.65 1.44
C ILE A 39 -20.33 8.31 2.78
N VAL A 40 -19.38 8.89 3.50
CA VAL A 40 -19.65 9.54 4.79
C VAL A 40 -20.57 10.75 4.62
N ILE A 41 -20.35 11.57 3.58
CA ILE A 41 -21.21 12.72 3.27
C ILE A 41 -22.63 12.26 2.93
N ALA A 42 -22.80 11.22 2.12
CA ALA A 42 -24.10 10.67 1.79
C ALA A 42 -24.83 10.15 3.04
N MET A 43 -24.13 9.41 3.90
CA MET A 43 -24.69 8.93 5.18
C MET A 43 -25.08 10.08 6.12
N ALA A 44 -24.25 11.09 6.20
CA ALA A 44 -24.56 12.29 7.01
C ALA A 44 -25.78 13.03 6.46
N GLY A 45 -25.91 13.17 5.14
CA GLY A 45 -27.09 13.77 4.49
C GLY A 45 -28.39 13.04 4.83
N ILE A 46 -28.36 11.71 4.77
CA ILE A 46 -29.51 10.89 5.20
C ILE A 46 -29.82 11.10 6.70
N GLY A 47 -28.79 11.09 7.54
CA GLY A 47 -28.97 11.35 8.97
C GLY A 47 -29.58 12.72 9.26
N CYS A 48 -29.11 13.77 8.59
CA CYS A 48 -29.65 15.12 8.73
C CYS A 48 -31.10 15.24 8.25
N TYR A 49 -31.49 14.48 7.23
CA TYR A 49 -32.87 14.45 6.74
C TYR A 49 -33.83 13.87 7.81
N PHE A 50 -33.47 12.78 8.46
CA PHE A 50 -34.31 12.13 9.46
C PHE A 50 -34.26 12.80 10.85
N TRP A 51 -33.11 13.38 11.22
CA TRP A 51 -32.87 13.99 12.55
C TRP A 51 -32.35 15.42 12.43
N ASN A 52 -33.17 16.31 11.87
CA ASN A 52 -32.81 17.71 11.66
C ASN A 52 -32.34 18.43 12.94
N GLN A 53 -32.84 18.01 14.11
CA GLN A 53 -32.41 18.55 15.41
C GLN A 53 -30.93 18.30 15.73
N LEU A 54 -30.31 17.30 15.11
CA LEU A 54 -28.92 16.90 15.32
C LEU A 54 -28.00 17.33 14.18
N LEU A 55 -28.43 18.22 13.31
CA LEU A 55 -27.69 18.65 12.12
C LEU A 55 -26.26 19.09 12.44
N LEU A 56 -26.09 19.92 13.49
CA LEU A 56 -24.77 20.40 13.91
C LEU A 56 -23.86 19.26 14.35
N LEU A 57 -24.40 18.27 15.09
CA LEU A 57 -23.67 17.10 15.54
C LEU A 57 -23.20 16.25 14.35
N PHE A 58 -24.09 15.95 13.39
CA PHE A 58 -23.74 15.19 12.19
C PHE A 58 -22.68 15.92 11.37
N THR A 59 -22.76 17.23 11.24
CA THR A 59 -21.78 18.03 10.51
C THR A 59 -20.39 17.95 11.17
N ILE A 60 -20.30 18.12 12.48
CA ILE A 60 -19.03 18.04 13.21
C ILE A 60 -18.42 16.64 13.06
N ILE A 61 -19.20 15.58 13.26
CA ILE A 61 -18.73 14.19 13.13
C ILE A 61 -18.22 13.94 11.72
N THR A 62 -18.93 14.37 10.69
CA THR A 62 -18.54 14.23 9.29
C THR A 62 -17.20 14.88 9.00
N VAL A 63 -17.01 16.13 9.45
CA VAL A 63 -15.75 16.87 9.28
C VAL A 63 -14.58 16.14 9.95
N VAL A 64 -14.78 15.66 11.17
CA VAL A 64 -13.73 14.90 11.91
C VAL A 64 -13.37 13.61 11.17
N ILE A 65 -14.35 12.83 10.70
CA ILE A 65 -14.11 11.58 9.98
C ILE A 65 -13.37 11.84 8.66
N ILE A 66 -13.76 12.85 7.90
CA ILE A 66 -13.08 13.23 6.66
C ILE A 66 -11.63 13.66 6.96
N GLY A 67 -11.41 14.45 8.01
CA GLY A 67 -10.06 14.81 8.45
C GLY A 67 -9.18 13.61 8.76
N LEU A 68 -9.71 12.59 9.43
CA LEU A 68 -9.00 11.33 9.70
C LEU A 68 -8.65 10.58 8.40
N PHE A 69 -9.55 10.55 7.41
CA PHE A 69 -9.24 9.92 6.11
C PHE A 69 -8.16 10.67 5.34
N VAL A 70 -8.16 11.99 5.37
CA VAL A 70 -7.11 12.82 4.74
C VAL A 70 -5.75 12.55 5.40
N ILE A 71 -5.69 12.54 6.74
CA ILE A 71 -4.47 12.23 7.49
C ILE A 71 -3.97 10.83 7.15
N LYS A 72 -4.86 9.83 7.16
CA LYS A 72 -4.52 8.44 6.79
C LYS A 72 -3.96 8.35 5.37
N GLY A 73 -4.60 9.02 4.40
CA GLY A 73 -4.15 9.04 3.01
C GLY A 73 -2.77 9.69 2.87
N TYR A 74 -2.53 10.80 3.55
CA TYR A 74 -1.24 11.48 3.57
C TYR A 74 -0.13 10.60 4.15
N LEU A 75 -0.38 9.97 5.30
CA LEU A 75 0.58 9.07 5.93
C LEU A 75 0.86 7.84 5.06
N TYR A 76 -0.16 7.31 4.37
CA TYR A 76 0.03 6.22 3.43
C TYR A 76 0.97 6.62 2.30
N VAL A 77 0.69 7.70 1.58
CA VAL A 77 1.52 8.17 0.46
C VAL A 77 2.95 8.47 0.89
N LYS A 78 3.14 9.05 2.08
CA LYS A 78 4.46 9.39 2.61
C LYS A 78 5.27 8.17 3.05
N HIS A 79 4.61 7.13 3.57
CA HIS A 79 5.28 6.00 4.22
C HIS A 79 5.15 4.67 3.49
N ALA A 80 4.20 4.52 2.55
CA ALA A 80 4.15 3.34 1.71
C ALA A 80 5.15 3.46 0.57
N GLY A 81 5.75 2.35 0.18
CA GLY A 81 6.73 2.34 -0.90
C GLY A 81 7.32 0.95 -1.09
N PHE A 82 8.18 0.83 -2.08
CA PHE A 82 8.95 -0.39 -2.30
C PHE A 82 10.37 -0.03 -2.72
N LYS A 83 11.28 -0.95 -2.49
CA LYS A 83 12.65 -0.89 -2.99
C LYS A 83 13.02 -2.25 -3.56
N MET A 84 13.54 -2.24 -4.76
CA MET A 84 13.91 -3.43 -5.49
C MET A 84 15.41 -3.49 -5.65
N THR A 85 15.98 -4.67 -5.41
CA THR A 85 17.36 -5.04 -5.70
C THR A 85 17.30 -6.25 -6.66
N GLU A 86 18.40 -6.70 -7.21
CA GLU A 86 18.41 -7.81 -8.17
C GLU A 86 17.76 -9.07 -7.60
N GLU A 87 18.05 -9.44 -6.36
CA GLU A 87 17.55 -10.67 -5.73
C GLU A 87 16.45 -10.47 -4.70
N GLN A 88 16.26 -9.23 -4.22
CA GLN A 88 15.38 -8.93 -3.09
C GLN A 88 14.47 -7.77 -3.37
N ILE A 89 13.23 -7.88 -2.91
CA ILE A 89 12.29 -6.77 -2.84
C ILE A 89 11.93 -6.46 -1.39
N THR A 90 11.90 -5.18 -1.08
CA THR A 90 11.44 -4.65 0.21
C THR A 90 10.18 -3.84 -0.03
N ILE A 91 9.09 -4.24 0.59
CA ILE A 91 7.81 -3.53 0.50
C ILE A 91 7.48 -2.93 1.87
N GLN A 92 7.20 -1.65 1.87
CA GLN A 92 6.72 -0.94 3.03
C GLN A 92 5.28 -0.52 2.81
N ASN A 93 4.39 -1.07 3.64
CA ASN A 93 2.96 -0.73 3.64
C ASN A 93 2.60 0.00 4.93
N PHE A 94 1.64 0.93 4.84
CA PHE A 94 1.15 1.70 5.97
C PHE A 94 -0.35 1.46 6.15
N GLU A 95 -0.72 0.72 7.18
CA GLU A 95 -2.11 0.38 7.48
C GLU A 95 -2.46 0.75 8.93
N LEU A 96 -3.60 1.40 9.12
CA LEU A 96 -4.16 1.74 10.44
C LEU A 96 -3.11 2.32 11.43
N LEU A 97 -2.28 3.26 10.96
CA LEU A 97 -1.19 3.89 11.73
C LEU A 97 -0.02 2.95 12.04
N LYS A 98 -0.02 1.74 11.50
CA LYS A 98 1.06 0.77 11.63
C LYS A 98 1.87 0.70 10.35
N ARG A 99 3.20 0.78 10.49
CA ARG A 99 4.14 0.59 9.40
C ARG A 99 4.58 -0.87 9.38
N ASN A 100 4.23 -1.58 8.33
CA ASN A 100 4.66 -2.94 8.07
C ASN A 100 5.75 -2.93 6.99
N ILE A 101 6.87 -3.58 7.26
CA ILE A 101 7.94 -3.73 6.28
C ILE A 101 8.10 -5.22 6.01
N TYR A 102 8.10 -5.58 4.75
CA TYR A 102 8.21 -6.95 4.26
C TYR A 102 9.49 -7.06 3.43
N TYR A 103 10.30 -8.06 3.73
CA TYR A 103 11.51 -8.39 3.00
C TYR A 103 11.36 -9.79 2.42
N PHE A 104 11.54 -9.94 1.12
CA PHE A 104 11.51 -11.27 0.50
C PHE A 104 12.39 -11.33 -0.74
N LYS A 105 12.93 -12.50 -0.99
CA LYS A 105 13.66 -12.85 -2.21
C LYS A 105 12.68 -13.27 -3.31
N ALA A 106 13.09 -13.19 -4.57
CA ALA A 106 12.25 -13.51 -5.73
C ALA A 106 11.60 -14.91 -5.61
N HIS A 107 12.37 -15.91 -5.20
CA HIS A 107 11.92 -17.29 -5.08
C HIS A 107 10.87 -17.57 -3.98
N HIS A 108 10.60 -16.63 -3.09
CA HIS A 108 9.52 -16.75 -2.10
C HIS A 108 8.17 -16.20 -2.60
N ILE A 109 8.16 -15.61 -3.79
CA ILE A 109 6.95 -15.04 -4.38
C ILE A 109 6.27 -16.11 -5.21
N ILE A 110 5.07 -16.52 -4.79
CA ILE A 110 4.26 -17.53 -5.48
C ILE A 110 3.51 -16.93 -6.66
N GLY A 111 3.17 -15.64 -6.57
CA GLY A 111 2.42 -14.98 -7.62
C GLY A 111 2.50 -13.46 -7.54
N PHE A 112 2.34 -12.85 -8.70
CA PHE A 112 2.28 -11.39 -8.87
C PHE A 112 1.02 -11.03 -9.64
N ASP A 113 0.16 -10.23 -9.05
CA ASP A 113 -1.09 -9.77 -9.65
C ASP A 113 -1.11 -8.25 -9.78
N THR A 114 -1.65 -7.77 -10.90
CA THR A 114 -1.78 -6.33 -11.16
C THR A 114 -3.18 -6.04 -11.67
N TRP A 115 -3.82 -5.01 -11.10
CA TRP A 115 -5.11 -4.55 -11.60
C TRP A 115 -5.17 -3.03 -11.71
N GLN A 116 -5.76 -2.60 -12.81
CA GLN A 116 -5.90 -1.19 -13.15
C GLN A 116 -7.33 -0.88 -13.57
N HIS A 117 -8.03 -0.09 -12.77
CA HIS A 117 -9.32 0.45 -13.15
C HIS A 117 -9.16 1.59 -14.18
N THR A 118 -10.17 1.81 -15.02
CA THR A 118 -10.18 2.87 -16.04
C THR A 118 -9.79 4.25 -15.48
N LEU A 119 -10.24 4.56 -14.26
CA LEU A 119 -9.88 5.81 -13.58
C LEU A 119 -8.40 5.88 -13.16
N LEU A 120 -7.75 4.74 -12.89
CA LEU A 120 -6.32 4.68 -12.56
C LEU A 120 -5.47 4.85 -13.81
N LYS A 121 -5.93 4.29 -14.94
CA LYS A 121 -5.27 4.39 -16.24
C LYS A 121 -5.06 5.85 -16.66
N ARG A 122 -6.06 6.71 -16.42
CA ARG A 122 -5.98 8.14 -16.75
C ARG A 122 -4.83 8.86 -16.03
N ASN A 123 -4.44 8.39 -14.85
CA ASN A 123 -3.37 9.00 -14.03
C ASN A 123 -2.09 8.17 -14.02
N ASN A 124 -1.95 7.19 -14.92
CA ASN A 124 -0.82 6.26 -14.97
C ASN A 124 -0.54 5.57 -13.62
N LEU A 125 -1.62 5.24 -12.89
CA LEU A 125 -1.54 4.53 -11.63
C LEU A 125 -1.97 3.08 -11.81
N ASN A 126 -1.35 2.19 -11.04
CA ASN A 126 -1.67 0.77 -11.00
C ASN A 126 -1.68 0.27 -9.55
N ASN A 127 -2.43 -0.78 -9.29
CA ASN A 127 -2.37 -1.52 -8.05
C ASN A 127 -1.66 -2.84 -8.33
N PHE A 128 -0.86 -3.30 -7.39
CA PHE A 128 -0.24 -4.61 -7.48
C PHE A 128 -0.26 -5.34 -6.15
N SER A 129 -0.17 -6.65 -6.25
CA SER A 129 -0.18 -7.57 -5.13
C SER A 129 0.87 -8.64 -5.33
N PHE A 130 1.66 -8.88 -4.30
CA PHE A 130 2.51 -10.05 -4.20
C PHE A 130 1.84 -11.10 -3.33
N ILE A 131 1.84 -12.33 -3.81
CA ILE A 131 1.40 -13.51 -3.06
C ILE A 131 2.66 -14.22 -2.62
N VAL A 132 2.88 -14.29 -1.31
CA VAL A 132 4.07 -14.87 -0.71
C VAL A 132 3.70 -16.06 0.15
N ALA A 133 4.51 -17.12 0.11
CA ALA A 133 4.34 -18.25 1.00
C ALA A 133 4.52 -17.86 2.47
N LYS A 134 3.57 -18.27 3.32
CA LYS A 134 3.65 -18.04 4.76
C LYS A 134 3.22 -19.30 5.51
N GLY A 135 4.19 -20.12 5.90
CA GLY A 135 3.90 -21.37 6.60
C GLY A 135 2.96 -22.28 5.79
N VAL A 136 1.80 -22.61 6.34
CA VAL A 136 0.79 -23.50 5.70
C VAL A 136 -0.12 -22.74 4.72
N GLY A 137 0.10 -21.45 4.48
CA GLY A 137 -0.77 -20.63 3.63
C GLY A 137 -0.03 -19.62 2.78
N ALA A 138 -0.79 -18.76 2.10
CA ALA A 138 -0.29 -17.65 1.32
C ALA A 138 -0.73 -16.31 1.94
N GLN A 139 0.14 -15.32 1.90
CA GLN A 139 -0.16 -13.95 2.32
C GLN A 139 -0.09 -13.03 1.12
N SER A 140 -1.15 -12.27 0.89
CA SER A 140 -1.18 -11.21 -0.12
C SER A 140 -0.70 -9.89 0.49
N ILE A 141 0.26 -9.26 -0.18
CA ILE A 141 0.81 -7.95 0.18
C ILE A 141 0.47 -6.97 -0.93
N ASN A 142 -0.46 -6.06 -0.65
CA ASN A 142 -1.02 -5.16 -1.63
C ASN A 142 -0.37 -3.78 -1.52
N LEU A 143 0.02 -3.20 -2.65
CA LEU A 143 0.36 -1.79 -2.78
C LEU A 143 -0.59 -1.11 -3.75
N LYS A 144 -1.21 -0.02 -3.30
CA LYS A 144 -2.23 0.72 -4.07
C LYS A 144 -1.65 2.01 -4.62
N TYR A 145 -2.06 2.34 -5.84
CA TYR A 145 -1.76 3.62 -6.50
C TYR A 145 -0.27 3.86 -6.76
N ALA A 146 0.48 2.80 -7.11
CA ALA A 146 1.83 2.90 -7.62
C ALA A 146 1.83 3.44 -9.06
N ARG A 147 2.96 3.95 -9.54
CA ARG A 147 3.10 4.31 -10.96
C ARG A 147 3.02 3.06 -11.84
N SER A 148 2.40 3.18 -13.01
CA SER A 148 2.31 2.05 -13.95
C SER A 148 3.71 1.58 -14.42
N GLU A 149 4.67 2.49 -14.52
CA GLU A 149 6.07 2.17 -14.83
C GLU A 149 6.70 1.27 -13.76
N ASP A 150 6.44 1.57 -12.48
CA ASP A 150 6.96 0.80 -11.35
C ASP A 150 6.33 -0.59 -11.31
N ALA A 151 5.02 -0.70 -11.58
CA ALA A 151 4.34 -1.98 -11.68
C ALA A 151 4.91 -2.84 -12.83
N ASN A 152 5.24 -2.23 -13.97
CA ASN A 152 5.86 -2.93 -15.09
C ASN A 152 7.30 -3.38 -14.78
N LYS A 153 8.10 -2.55 -14.10
CA LYS A 153 9.44 -2.93 -13.63
C LYS A 153 9.37 -4.11 -12.66
N LEU A 154 8.42 -4.08 -11.73
CA LEU A 154 8.22 -5.18 -10.78
C LEU A 154 7.80 -6.46 -11.48
N LYS A 155 6.91 -6.36 -12.47
CA LYS A 155 6.50 -7.52 -13.28
C LYS A 155 7.69 -8.12 -14.04
N SER A 156 8.51 -7.30 -14.70
CA SER A 156 9.68 -7.77 -15.43
C SER A 156 10.75 -8.38 -14.51
N TRP A 157 10.89 -7.85 -13.31
CA TRP A 157 11.78 -8.40 -12.29
C TRP A 157 11.29 -9.77 -11.80
N TYR A 158 10.00 -9.91 -11.52
CA TYR A 158 9.39 -11.19 -11.13
C TYR A 158 9.57 -12.27 -12.20
N LEU A 159 9.27 -11.95 -13.46
CA LEU A 159 9.41 -12.88 -14.59
C LEU A 159 10.87 -13.29 -14.85
N ARG A 160 11.85 -12.42 -14.54
CA ARG A 160 13.27 -12.77 -14.65
C ARG A 160 13.66 -13.81 -13.59
N GLY A 161 13.23 -13.61 -12.33
CA GLY A 161 13.50 -14.55 -11.24
C GLY A 161 12.89 -15.93 -11.49
N GLU A 162 11.73 -16.00 -12.14
CA GLU A 162 11.09 -17.27 -12.51
C GLU A 162 11.88 -18.04 -13.62
N ASN A 163 12.49 -17.30 -14.56
CA ASN A 163 13.28 -17.92 -15.63
C ASN A 163 14.64 -18.43 -15.15
N ASP A 164 15.24 -17.83 -14.14
CA ASP A 164 16.53 -18.25 -13.60
C ASP A 164 16.42 -19.54 -12.76
N GLU A 165 15.23 -19.92 -12.30
CA GLU A 165 14.97 -21.17 -11.58
C GLU A 165 14.54 -22.35 -12.49
N GLY A 166 14.26 -22.06 -13.76
CA GLY A 166 13.82 -23.05 -14.76
C GLY A 166 14.96 -23.75 -15.53
N LEU A 167 16.21 -23.46 -15.22
CA LEU A 167 17.42 -24.08 -15.76
C LEU A 167 18.14 -24.86 -14.68
#